data_93a2d5f3295ab8fd55938ac091f245f9
#
_entry.id   93a2d5f3295ab8fd55938ac091f245f9
#
_cell.length_a   1.000
_cell.length_b   1.000
_cell.length_c   1.000
_cell.angle_alpha   90.00
_cell.angle_beta   90.00
_cell.angle_gamma   90.00
#
_symmetry.space_group_name_H-M   'P 1'
#
loop_
_entity.id
_entity.type
_entity.pdbx_description
1 polymer ?
#
loop_
_entity_poly.entity_id
_entity_poly.type
_entity_poly.pdbx_seq_one_letter_code
_entity_poly.pdbx_strand_id
1 'polypeptide(L)'
;DSATGSGDATVINSTEGTLYFEGNSFSSTGSSGLISLNVGTTDLNNRVTIELDGANVKARFAIGGTSLGIFNYATDITQVLKIAVKYKANDFALWVNGTERVPLTSGNSFSANTLSELDFNRGDGQEPFIGNTNDLRVYATALSDEELITLTTI
;
A
#
# COMPACT_ATOMS: atom_id res chain seq x y z
N ASP A 1 15.26 -6.12 -0.45
CA ASP A 1 14.97 -7.57 -0.50
C ASP A 1 13.71 -7.78 -1.32
N SER A 2 13.78 -8.61 -2.33
CA SER A 2 12.61 -9.10 -3.06
C SER A 2 12.35 -10.55 -2.66
N ALA A 3 11.14 -10.88 -2.27
CA ALA A 3 10.75 -12.25 -1.99
C ALA A 3 10.15 -12.85 -3.27
N THR A 4 10.96 -13.56 -4.04
CA THR A 4 10.52 -14.19 -5.28
C THR A 4 9.44 -15.24 -4.98
N GLY A 5 8.26 -15.11 -5.60
CA GLY A 5 7.14 -16.04 -5.46
C GLY A 5 6.21 -15.78 -4.26
N SER A 6 6.44 -14.72 -3.47
CA SER A 6 5.55 -14.37 -2.35
C SER A 6 4.53 -13.28 -2.69
N GLY A 7 4.38 -12.92 -3.95
CA GLY A 7 3.45 -11.88 -4.37
C GLY A 7 3.21 -11.89 -5.86
N ASP A 8 3.19 -13.06 -6.49
CA ASP A 8 2.91 -13.17 -7.92
C ASP A 8 1.41 -13.01 -8.25
N ALA A 9 1.09 -12.94 -9.52
CA ALA A 9 -0.29 -12.76 -10.02
C ALA A 9 -1.26 -13.90 -9.61
N THR A 10 -0.78 -14.98 -9.02
CA THR A 10 -1.64 -16.07 -8.49
C THR A 10 -2.09 -15.78 -7.06
N VAL A 11 -1.38 -14.90 -6.34
CA VAL A 11 -1.66 -14.49 -4.96
C VAL A 11 -2.27 -13.09 -4.93
N ILE A 12 -1.79 -12.19 -5.81
CA ILE A 12 -2.28 -10.81 -5.91
C ILE A 12 -3.49 -10.77 -6.84
N ASN A 13 -4.66 -10.44 -6.29
CA ASN A 13 -5.82 -10.12 -7.12
C ASN A 13 -5.72 -8.64 -7.53
N SER A 14 -5.58 -8.40 -8.83
CA SER A 14 -5.44 -7.03 -9.34
C SER A 14 -6.75 -6.24 -9.29
N THR A 15 -7.91 -6.88 -9.40
CA THR A 15 -9.19 -6.18 -9.48
C THR A 15 -9.67 -5.65 -8.14
N GLU A 16 -9.25 -6.28 -7.06
CA GLU A 16 -9.49 -5.84 -5.69
C GLU A 16 -8.47 -6.45 -4.73
N GLY A 17 -8.21 -5.82 -3.61
CA GLY A 17 -7.33 -6.36 -2.60
C GLY A 17 -7.06 -5.40 -1.45
N THR A 18 -6.25 -5.89 -0.51
CA THR A 18 -5.76 -5.10 0.61
C THR A 18 -4.28 -5.38 0.83
N LEU A 19 -3.48 -4.32 0.83
CA LEU A 19 -2.08 -4.36 1.26
C LEU A 19 -2.01 -3.89 2.71
N TYR A 20 -1.54 -4.74 3.61
CA TYR A 20 -1.36 -4.43 5.03
C TYR A 20 0.13 -4.41 5.39
N PHE A 21 0.49 -3.43 6.21
CA PHE A 21 1.83 -3.25 6.76
C PHE A 21 1.74 -2.90 8.24
N GLU A 22 2.58 -3.56 9.05
CA GLU A 22 2.86 -3.17 10.42
C GLU A 22 4.35 -2.91 10.58
N GLY A 23 4.69 -1.73 11.09
CA GLY A 23 6.09 -1.34 11.25
C GLY A 23 6.25 0.15 11.48
N ASN A 24 7.47 0.63 11.34
CA ASN A 24 7.82 2.04 11.52
C ASN A 24 9.01 2.46 10.66
N SER A 25 9.13 3.75 10.42
CA SER A 25 10.33 4.36 9.84
C SER A 25 11.41 4.58 10.91
N PHE A 26 12.68 4.61 10.49
CA PHE A 26 13.78 5.02 11.37
C PHE A 26 13.90 6.56 11.51
N SER A 27 13.21 7.33 10.68
CA SER A 27 13.30 8.79 10.67
C SER A 27 11.93 9.42 10.45
N SER A 28 11.70 10.56 11.09
CA SER A 28 10.54 11.42 10.86
C SER A 28 10.83 12.55 9.86
N THR A 29 12.01 12.55 9.23
CA THR A 29 12.41 13.57 8.25
C THR A 29 12.82 12.94 6.93
N GLY A 30 12.34 13.50 5.84
CA GLY A 30 12.58 12.97 4.50
C GLY A 30 11.79 11.71 4.19
N SER A 31 11.97 11.17 3.00
CA SER A 31 11.32 9.91 2.58
C SER A 31 12.03 8.71 3.20
N SER A 32 11.25 7.83 3.81
CA SER A 32 11.70 6.51 4.28
C SER A 32 11.40 5.41 3.27
N GLY A 33 11.04 5.80 2.05
CA GLY A 33 10.71 4.90 0.97
C GLY A 33 9.30 4.34 1.07
N LEU A 34 9.05 3.32 0.28
CA LEU A 34 7.71 2.77 0.15
C LEU A 34 7.69 1.26 -0.05
N ILE A 35 6.51 0.68 0.14
CA ILE A 35 6.18 -0.71 -0.18
C ILE A 35 5.13 -0.65 -1.29
N SER A 36 5.28 -1.47 -2.32
CA SER A 36 4.39 -1.45 -3.47
C SER A 36 3.92 -2.82 -3.92
N LEU A 37 2.64 -2.88 -4.33
CA LEU A 37 2.17 -3.88 -5.30
C LEU A 37 2.29 -3.25 -6.69
N ASN A 38 2.94 -3.91 -7.62
CA ASN A 38 3.28 -3.36 -8.95
C ASN A 38 3.31 -4.43 -10.04
N VAL A 39 3.76 -4.07 -11.22
CA VAL A 39 3.79 -4.96 -12.40
C VAL A 39 5.12 -5.69 -12.61
N GLY A 40 6.07 -5.57 -11.70
CA GLY A 40 7.37 -6.23 -11.81
C GLY A 40 8.31 -5.67 -12.87
N THR A 41 8.12 -4.43 -13.27
CA THR A 41 8.93 -3.74 -14.27
C THR A 41 9.21 -2.32 -13.84
N THR A 42 9.97 -1.55 -14.64
CA THR A 42 10.13 -0.11 -14.40
C THR A 42 8.88 0.73 -14.72
N ASP A 43 7.77 0.08 -15.08
CA ASP A 43 6.50 0.74 -15.36
C ASP A 43 5.79 1.16 -14.07
N LEU A 44 5.70 2.45 -13.84
CA LEU A 44 5.04 3.05 -12.68
C LEU A 44 3.55 3.36 -12.91
N ASN A 45 2.99 2.95 -14.05
CA ASN A 45 1.60 3.26 -14.41
C ASN A 45 0.57 2.42 -13.66
N ASN A 46 0.98 1.27 -13.10
CA ASN A 46 0.09 0.40 -12.35
C ASN A 46 0.74 0.00 -11.03
N ARG A 47 0.27 0.59 -9.93
CA ARG A 47 0.78 0.28 -8.59
C ARG A 47 -0.15 0.73 -7.48
N VAL A 48 -0.08 0.01 -6.35
CA VAL A 48 -0.61 0.42 -5.05
C VAL A 48 0.58 0.61 -4.12
N THR A 49 0.68 1.72 -3.40
CA THR A 49 1.80 1.96 -2.49
C THR A 49 1.37 2.36 -1.08
N ILE A 50 2.16 1.92 -0.10
CA ILE A 50 2.24 2.52 1.24
C ILE A 50 3.59 3.24 1.29
N GLU A 51 3.59 4.53 1.60
CA GLU A 51 4.78 5.38 1.66
C GLU A 51 4.86 6.04 3.04
N LEU A 52 6.03 5.98 3.65
CA LEU A 52 6.36 6.73 4.87
C LEU A 52 7.30 7.87 4.50
N ASP A 53 6.80 9.12 4.58
CA ASP A 53 7.53 10.30 4.12
C ASP A 53 7.32 11.51 5.03
N GLY A 54 8.40 11.98 5.63
CA GLY A 54 8.34 13.00 6.65
C GLY A 54 7.50 12.52 7.83
N ALA A 55 6.61 13.35 8.34
CA ALA A 55 5.65 12.93 9.38
C ALA A 55 4.31 12.50 8.78
N ASN A 56 4.34 11.68 7.71
CA ASN A 56 3.12 11.28 7.00
C ASN A 56 3.16 9.81 6.58
N VAL A 57 1.98 9.17 6.66
CA VAL A 57 1.64 7.96 5.92
C VAL A 57 0.93 8.39 4.64
N LYS A 58 1.37 7.88 3.50
CA LYS A 58 0.73 8.14 2.21
C LYS A 58 0.33 6.83 1.55
N ALA A 59 -0.79 6.82 0.85
CA ALA A 59 -1.17 5.78 -0.09
C ALA A 59 -1.34 6.39 -1.47
N ARG A 60 -0.93 5.65 -2.50
CA ARG A 60 -1.10 6.05 -3.89
C ARG A 60 -1.64 4.88 -4.69
N PHE A 61 -2.55 5.21 -5.60
CA PHE A 61 -3.05 4.29 -6.62
C PHE A 61 -2.77 4.89 -7.99
N ALA A 62 -1.90 4.25 -8.76
CA ALA A 62 -1.71 4.56 -10.17
C ALA A 62 -2.31 3.42 -11.00
N ILE A 63 -3.24 3.73 -11.88
CA ILE A 63 -4.00 2.76 -12.67
C ILE A 63 -4.00 3.21 -14.13
N GLY A 64 -3.33 2.45 -14.99
CA GLY A 64 -3.19 2.80 -16.40
C GLY A 64 -2.56 4.17 -16.64
N GLY A 65 -1.60 4.57 -15.80
CA GLY A 65 -0.93 5.87 -15.84
C GLY A 65 -1.73 7.03 -15.22
N THR A 66 -2.96 6.78 -14.77
CA THR A 66 -3.77 7.77 -14.07
C THR A 66 -3.60 7.62 -12.57
N SER A 67 -3.19 8.69 -11.87
CA SER A 67 -3.19 8.71 -10.41
C SER A 67 -4.60 9.02 -9.92
N LEU A 68 -5.17 8.16 -9.08
CA LEU A 68 -6.44 8.42 -8.41
C LEU A 68 -6.30 9.40 -7.22
N GLY A 69 -5.08 9.86 -6.95
CA GLY A 69 -4.78 10.76 -5.86
C GLY A 69 -3.69 10.21 -4.94
N ILE A 70 -3.22 11.07 -4.06
CA ILE A 70 -2.33 10.71 -2.97
C ILE A 70 -3.14 10.88 -1.69
N PHE A 71 -3.39 9.78 -1.00
CA PHE A 71 -4.01 9.79 0.32
C PHE A 71 -2.90 10.09 1.32
N ASN A 72 -3.07 11.12 2.12
CA ASN A 72 -2.04 11.62 3.01
C ASN A 72 -2.61 11.77 4.42
N TYR A 73 -1.94 11.18 5.40
CA TYR A 73 -2.30 11.26 6.81
C TYR A 73 -1.07 11.61 7.65
N ALA A 74 -1.12 12.77 8.32
CA ALA A 74 -0.05 13.23 9.20
C ALA A 74 -0.06 12.45 10.52
N THR A 75 1.08 11.81 10.84
CA THR A 75 1.29 11.06 12.09
C THR A 75 2.78 10.84 12.32
N ASP A 76 3.15 10.47 13.55
CA ASP A 76 4.51 10.08 13.87
C ASP A 76 4.83 8.69 13.31
N ILE A 77 5.53 8.66 12.18
CA ILE A 77 5.93 7.42 11.49
C ILE A 77 7.09 6.68 12.14
N THR A 78 7.69 7.22 13.20
CA THR A 78 8.73 6.53 13.99
C THR A 78 8.14 5.58 15.04
N GLN A 79 6.85 5.71 15.34
CA GLN A 79 6.09 4.76 16.13
C GLN A 79 5.63 3.60 15.26
N VAL A 80 5.44 2.42 15.86
CA VAL A 80 4.86 1.29 15.14
C VAL A 80 3.42 1.66 14.74
N LEU A 81 3.15 1.56 13.46
CA LEU A 81 1.85 1.81 12.86
C LEU A 81 1.32 0.54 12.22
N LYS A 82 0.00 0.37 12.26
CA LYS A 82 -0.74 -0.62 11.48
C LYS A 82 -1.48 0.10 10.36
N ILE A 83 -1.09 -0.20 9.14
CA ILE A 83 -1.54 0.50 7.94
C ILE A 83 -2.17 -0.51 6.99
N ALA A 84 -3.34 -0.20 6.46
CA ALA A 84 -3.95 -0.96 5.38
C ALA A 84 -4.37 -0.04 4.23
N VAL A 85 -4.13 -0.49 3.02
CA VAL A 85 -4.53 0.19 1.79
C VAL A 85 -5.45 -0.75 1.04
N LYS A 86 -6.73 -0.39 0.95
CA LYS A 86 -7.77 -1.13 0.25
C LYS A 86 -7.92 -0.59 -1.17
N TYR A 87 -8.01 -1.47 -2.17
CA TYR A 87 -8.29 -1.11 -3.55
C TYR A 87 -9.36 -2.01 -4.15
N LYS A 88 -10.38 -1.39 -4.71
CA LYS A 88 -11.48 -1.99 -5.47
C LYS A 88 -12.16 -0.88 -6.26
N ALA A 89 -12.80 -1.20 -7.39
CA ALA A 89 -13.55 -0.21 -8.16
C ALA A 89 -14.59 0.50 -7.27
N ASN A 90 -14.53 1.83 -7.21
CA ASN A 90 -15.35 2.71 -6.38
C ASN A 90 -15.22 2.50 -4.86
N ASP A 91 -14.15 1.83 -4.40
CA ASP A 91 -13.92 1.56 -2.99
C ASP A 91 -12.41 1.48 -2.70
N PHE A 92 -11.80 2.65 -2.53
CA PHE A 92 -10.38 2.79 -2.18
C PHE A 92 -10.27 3.48 -0.82
N ALA A 93 -9.38 3.02 0.03
CA ALA A 93 -9.21 3.62 1.36
C ALA A 93 -7.79 3.45 1.92
N LEU A 94 -7.41 4.41 2.75
CA LEU A 94 -6.25 4.34 3.65
C LEU A 94 -6.76 4.20 5.08
N TRP A 95 -6.34 3.13 5.75
CA TRP A 95 -6.60 2.88 7.17
C TRP A 95 -5.30 2.96 7.97
N VAL A 96 -5.33 3.64 9.09
CA VAL A 96 -4.19 3.75 10.00
C VAL A 96 -4.68 3.65 11.43
N ASN A 97 -4.15 2.67 12.16
CA ASN A 97 -4.41 2.48 13.59
C ASN A 97 -5.91 2.43 13.92
N GLY A 98 -6.65 1.52 13.28
CA GLY A 98 -8.07 1.27 13.53
C GLY A 98 -9.02 2.30 12.95
N THR A 99 -8.55 3.27 12.18
CA THR A 99 -9.38 4.35 11.66
C THR A 99 -9.17 4.55 10.17
N GLU A 100 -10.28 4.62 9.42
CA GLU A 100 -10.25 5.08 8.03
C GLU A 100 -9.85 6.55 7.97
N ARG A 101 -8.80 6.86 7.22
CA ARG A 101 -8.25 8.22 7.13
C ARG A 101 -8.68 8.94 5.87
N VAL A 102 -8.70 8.24 4.76
CA VAL A 102 -9.10 8.81 3.48
C VAL A 102 -9.86 7.76 2.68
N PRO A 103 -11.17 7.88 2.50
CA PRO A 103 -11.94 7.09 1.55
C PRO A 103 -11.94 7.73 0.15
N LEU A 104 -12.03 6.91 -0.88
CA LEU A 104 -12.35 7.34 -2.24
C LEU A 104 -13.38 6.38 -2.84
N THR A 105 -14.58 6.89 -3.06
CA THR A 105 -15.76 6.11 -3.48
C THR A 105 -16.01 6.15 -4.99
N SER A 106 -15.01 6.56 -5.78
CA SER A 106 -15.09 6.62 -7.24
C SER A 106 -13.75 6.27 -7.88
N GLY A 107 -13.79 5.59 -9.00
CA GLY A 107 -12.63 5.21 -9.80
C GLY A 107 -12.66 3.75 -10.21
N ASN A 108 -11.97 3.45 -11.31
CA ASN A 108 -11.79 2.07 -11.76
C ASN A 108 -10.64 1.41 -10.99
N SER A 109 -10.70 0.09 -10.81
CA SER A 109 -9.59 -0.71 -10.32
C SER A 109 -8.71 -1.20 -11.48
N PHE A 110 -7.68 -1.96 -11.16
CA PHE A 110 -6.79 -2.57 -12.15
C PHE A 110 -7.51 -3.64 -12.96
N SER A 111 -7.06 -3.84 -14.20
CA SER A 111 -7.45 -5.03 -14.96
C SER A 111 -6.89 -6.30 -14.31
N ALA A 112 -7.54 -7.43 -14.55
CA ALA A 112 -7.05 -8.72 -14.04
C ALA A 112 -5.62 -8.99 -14.50
N ASN A 113 -4.82 -9.63 -13.63
CA ASN A 113 -3.42 -10.00 -13.88
C ASN A 113 -2.48 -8.81 -14.19
N THR A 114 -2.80 -7.61 -13.71
CA THR A 114 -1.94 -6.43 -13.87
C THR A 114 -0.85 -6.38 -12.79
N LEU A 115 -1.24 -6.49 -11.51
CA LEU A 115 -0.31 -6.49 -10.40
C LEU A 115 0.28 -7.90 -10.22
N SER A 116 1.60 -8.00 -10.14
CA SER A 116 2.30 -9.30 -10.13
C SER A 116 3.47 -9.38 -9.16
N GLU A 117 3.85 -8.27 -8.52
CA GLU A 117 4.97 -8.24 -7.57
C GLU A 117 4.66 -7.41 -6.33
N LEU A 118 5.31 -7.78 -5.23
CA LEU A 118 5.35 -7.04 -3.97
C LEU A 118 6.80 -6.66 -3.68
N ASP A 119 7.08 -5.36 -3.62
CA ASP A 119 8.41 -4.83 -3.41
C ASP A 119 8.49 -3.88 -2.22
N PHE A 120 9.66 -3.85 -1.56
CA PHE A 120 10.05 -2.84 -0.57
C PHE A 120 10.72 -1.63 -1.26
N ASN A 121 10.13 -1.16 -2.34
CA ASN A 121 10.53 0.00 -3.11
C ASN A 121 9.38 0.46 -4.02
N ARG A 122 9.64 1.43 -4.89
CA ARG A 122 8.63 2.00 -5.80
C ARG A 122 8.15 1.06 -6.92
N GLY A 123 8.77 -0.10 -7.09
CA GLY A 123 8.53 -1.04 -8.18
C GLY A 123 9.57 -0.94 -9.31
N ASP A 124 10.39 0.11 -9.31
CA ASP A 124 11.50 0.32 -10.25
C ASP A 124 12.87 0.27 -9.56
N GLY A 125 12.91 -0.21 -8.33
CA GLY A 125 14.11 -0.27 -7.50
C GLY A 125 14.51 1.05 -6.85
N GLN A 126 13.76 2.13 -7.09
CA GLN A 126 13.99 3.42 -6.47
C GLN A 126 13.17 3.56 -5.18
N GLU A 127 13.57 4.51 -4.34
CA GLU A 127 12.89 4.80 -3.07
C GLU A 127 12.72 3.57 -2.18
N PRO A 128 13.80 2.83 -1.86
CA PRO A 128 13.73 1.64 -1.03
C PRO A 128 13.18 1.99 0.36
N PHE A 129 12.35 1.09 0.91
CA PHE A 129 11.84 1.25 2.27
C PHE A 129 12.96 1.12 3.30
N ILE A 130 13.02 2.07 4.24
CA ILE A 130 14.01 2.14 5.31
C ILE A 130 13.27 2.23 6.66
N GLY A 131 13.16 1.10 7.34
CA GLY A 131 12.41 1.00 8.59
C GLY A 131 12.36 -0.43 9.12
N ASN A 132 11.55 -0.65 10.13
CA ASN A 132 11.22 -1.99 10.61
C ASN A 132 9.91 -2.45 10.00
N THR A 133 9.86 -3.71 9.61
CA THR A 133 8.64 -4.41 9.21
C THR A 133 8.36 -5.52 10.23
N ASN A 134 7.26 -5.40 10.96
CA ASN A 134 6.82 -6.42 11.91
C ASN A 134 5.90 -7.43 11.23
N ASP A 135 5.05 -6.95 10.32
CA ASP A 135 4.12 -7.78 9.56
C ASP A 135 3.81 -7.15 8.20
N LEU A 136 3.68 -7.97 7.17
CA LEU A 136 3.33 -7.57 5.82
C LEU A 136 2.42 -8.64 5.21
N ARG A 137 1.24 -8.23 4.76
CA ARG A 137 0.24 -9.14 4.20
C ARG A 137 -0.40 -8.57 2.96
N VAL A 138 -0.71 -9.47 2.02
CA VAL A 138 -1.54 -9.16 0.85
C VAL A 138 -2.78 -10.02 0.93
N TYR A 139 -3.94 -9.39 0.87
CA TYR A 139 -5.24 -10.05 0.80
C TYR A 139 -5.78 -9.93 -0.62
N ALA A 140 -6.26 -11.04 -1.17
CA ALA A 140 -6.83 -11.09 -2.51
C ALA A 140 -8.26 -10.47 -2.59
N THR A 141 -8.73 -9.90 -1.50
CA THR A 141 -10.03 -9.23 -1.39
C THR A 141 -9.88 -7.85 -0.78
N ALA A 142 -10.74 -6.92 -1.18
CA ALA A 142 -10.94 -5.67 -0.47
C ALA A 142 -11.66 -6.01 0.84
N LEU A 143 -10.92 -5.99 1.96
CA LEU A 143 -11.48 -6.31 3.28
C LEU A 143 -12.60 -5.33 3.66
N SER A 144 -13.59 -5.80 4.41
CA SER A 144 -14.65 -4.95 4.97
C SER A 144 -14.09 -3.97 6.01
N ASP A 145 -14.82 -2.92 6.30
CA ASP A 145 -14.41 -1.93 7.29
C ASP A 145 -14.24 -2.54 8.69
N GLU A 146 -15.08 -3.51 9.06
CA GLU A 146 -14.97 -4.25 10.34
C GLU A 146 -13.68 -5.08 10.40
N GLU A 147 -13.32 -5.74 9.30
CA GLU A 147 -12.06 -6.48 9.20
C GLU A 147 -10.86 -5.54 9.25
N LEU A 148 -10.95 -4.37 8.57
CA LEU A 148 -9.90 -3.35 8.57
C LEU A 148 -9.72 -2.70 9.94
N ILE A 149 -10.80 -2.40 10.66
CA ILE A 149 -10.74 -1.95 12.05
C ILE A 149 -9.98 -2.98 12.89
N THR A 150 -10.39 -4.25 12.82
CA THR A 150 -9.78 -5.34 13.59
C THR A 150 -8.29 -5.51 13.24
N LEU A 151 -7.96 -5.51 11.96
CA LEU A 151 -6.61 -5.72 11.45
C LEU A 151 -5.66 -4.58 11.86
N THR A 152 -6.15 -3.34 11.82
CA THR A 152 -5.31 -2.16 12.04
C THR A 152 -5.39 -1.56 13.45
N THR A 153 -6.22 -2.07 14.35
CA THR A 153 -6.25 -1.63 15.76
C THR A 153 -4.94 -1.99 16.47
N ILE A 154 -4.36 -1.00 17.20
CA ILE A 154 -3.15 -1.15 18.01
C ILE A 154 -3.52 -1.80 19.35
#